data_ed309c64e2f1cf4d3298ada6bd7e921e
#
_entry.id   ed309c64e2f1cf4d3298ada6bd7e921e
#
_cell.length_a   1.000
_cell.length_b   1.000
_cell.length_c   1.000
_cell.angle_alpha   90.00
_cell.angle_beta   90.00
_cell.angle_gamma   90.00
#
_symmetry.space_group_name_H-M   'P 1'
#
loop_
_entity.id
_entity.type
_entity.pdbx_description
1 polymer ?
#
loop_
_entity_poly.entity_id
_entity_poly.type
_entity_poly.pdbx_seq_one_letter_code
_entity_poly.pdbx_strand_id
1 'polypeptide(L)'
;MLKLIGGSLLILAAVIVVRTIMHSPPPPEDVMLVNLNIDAKKAAQHLSESITFKTVSNQSQADKNDAEFTGFIQWVKDTYPSVNSKLELIMFNQTMLYKWQGSDQSLKPILVTGHYDVVPVIPGSEDKWEHPPYEGKIVDGVIWGRGALDDKSGVIGILEATTFLIAEG
;
A
#
# COMPACT_ATOMS: atom_id res chain seq x y z
N MET A 1 -3.80 50.72 -7.47
CA MET A 1 -3.85 49.29 -7.84
C MET A 1 -2.84 48.47 -7.03
N LEU A 2 -1.57 48.78 -7.03
CA LEU A 2 -0.52 47.96 -6.32
C LEU A 2 -0.76 47.81 -4.82
N LYS A 3 -1.22 48.87 -4.11
CA LYS A 3 -1.54 48.83 -2.68
C LYS A 3 -2.75 47.94 -2.35
N LEU A 4 -3.73 47.86 -3.24
CA LEU A 4 -4.92 47.00 -3.10
C LEU A 4 -4.51 45.53 -3.29
N ILE A 5 -3.67 45.22 -4.27
CA ILE A 5 -3.16 43.87 -4.50
C ILE A 5 -2.32 43.41 -3.31
N GLY A 6 -1.43 44.27 -2.78
CA GLY A 6 -0.63 43.92 -1.59
C GLY A 6 -1.50 43.67 -0.35
N GLY A 7 -2.56 44.46 -0.14
CA GLY A 7 -3.51 44.22 0.95
C GLY A 7 -4.26 42.89 0.82
N SER A 8 -4.70 42.53 -0.39
CA SER A 8 -5.40 41.26 -0.64
C SER A 8 -4.50 40.06 -0.43
N LEU A 9 -3.22 40.15 -0.81
CA LEU A 9 -2.23 39.04 -0.58
C LEU A 9 -1.95 38.84 0.90
N LEU A 10 -1.87 39.94 1.69
CA LEU A 10 -1.68 39.82 3.15
C LEU A 10 -2.88 39.17 3.83
N ILE A 11 -4.10 39.52 3.42
CA ILE A 11 -5.33 38.92 3.94
C ILE A 11 -5.36 37.42 3.58
N LEU A 12 -5.05 37.07 2.34
CA LEU A 12 -5.00 35.69 1.90
C LEU A 12 -3.97 34.87 2.71
N ALA A 13 -2.77 35.43 2.88
CA ALA A 13 -1.73 34.78 3.70
C ALA A 13 -2.20 34.60 5.15
N ALA A 14 -2.81 35.58 5.76
CA ALA A 14 -3.36 35.51 7.10
C ALA A 14 -4.44 34.40 7.21
N VAL A 15 -5.36 34.32 6.23
CA VAL A 15 -6.40 33.28 6.18
C VAL A 15 -5.77 31.90 6.06
N ILE A 16 -4.75 31.71 5.20
CA ILE A 16 -4.06 30.43 5.04
C ILE A 16 -3.41 30.02 6.37
N VAL A 17 -2.66 30.92 7.02
CA VAL A 17 -2.00 30.64 8.29
C VAL A 17 -3.00 30.23 9.36
N VAL A 18 -4.08 31.03 9.53
CA VAL A 18 -5.13 30.73 10.51
C VAL A 18 -5.78 29.37 10.23
N ARG A 19 -6.14 29.11 8.97
CA ARG A 19 -6.72 27.83 8.56
C ARG A 19 -5.78 26.66 8.80
N THR A 20 -4.49 26.82 8.52
CA THR A 20 -3.48 25.77 8.78
C THR A 20 -3.37 25.45 10.26
N ILE A 21 -3.29 26.48 11.12
CA ILE A 21 -3.23 26.28 12.58
C ILE A 21 -4.50 25.61 13.10
N MET A 22 -5.66 26.02 12.62
CA MET A 22 -6.95 25.44 13.04
C MET A 22 -7.18 24.01 12.54
N HIS A 23 -6.48 23.60 11.47
CA HIS A 23 -6.56 22.24 10.90
C HIS A 23 -5.36 21.37 11.29
N SER A 24 -4.48 21.84 12.16
CA SER A 24 -3.43 21.00 12.72
C SER A 24 -4.10 19.85 13.50
N PRO A 25 -3.77 18.61 13.19
CA PRO A 25 -4.30 17.47 13.93
C PRO A 25 -3.88 17.62 15.40
N PRO A 26 -4.71 17.16 16.37
CA PRO A 26 -4.29 17.10 17.75
C PRO A 26 -2.99 16.29 17.85
N PRO A 27 -2.11 16.59 18.82
CA PRO A 27 -0.95 15.76 19.04
C PRO A 27 -1.40 14.29 19.18
N PRO A 28 -0.63 13.34 18.67
CA PRO A 28 -0.97 11.93 18.80
C PRO A 28 -1.16 11.64 20.30
N GLU A 29 -2.27 11.00 20.64
CA GLU A 29 -2.45 10.47 21.98
C GLU A 29 -1.27 9.54 22.29
N ASP A 30 -0.85 9.45 23.55
CA ASP A 30 0.14 8.47 24.01
C ASP A 30 -0.42 7.06 23.79
N VAL A 31 -0.23 6.55 22.58
CA VAL A 31 -0.64 5.19 22.22
C VAL A 31 0.35 4.24 22.90
N MET A 32 -0.12 3.43 23.83
CA MET A 32 0.68 2.32 24.33
C MET A 32 1.04 1.42 23.15
N LEU A 33 2.34 1.38 22.82
CA LEU A 33 2.85 0.46 21.82
C LEU A 33 2.64 -0.97 22.32
N VAL A 34 1.72 -1.68 21.70
CA VAL A 34 1.57 -3.11 21.93
C VAL A 34 2.70 -3.82 21.19
N ASN A 35 3.54 -4.54 21.95
CA ASN A 35 4.59 -5.33 21.34
C ASN A 35 3.97 -6.60 20.73
N LEU A 36 3.70 -6.57 19.44
CA LEU A 36 3.20 -7.72 18.70
C LEU A 36 4.38 -8.60 18.25
N ASN A 37 4.26 -9.90 18.46
CA ASN A 37 5.27 -10.86 18.00
C ASN A 37 5.08 -11.16 16.49
N ILE A 38 5.44 -10.18 15.66
CA ILE A 38 5.35 -10.29 14.19
C ILE A 38 6.69 -10.76 13.63
N ASP A 39 6.67 -11.73 12.73
CA ASP A 39 7.86 -12.15 11.97
C ASP A 39 8.20 -11.13 10.88
N ALA A 40 8.94 -10.09 11.29
CA ALA A 40 9.36 -9.02 10.40
C ALA A 40 10.23 -9.50 9.23
N LYS A 41 10.98 -10.60 9.39
CA LYS A 41 11.80 -11.17 8.30
C LYS A 41 10.91 -11.80 7.24
N LYS A 42 9.90 -12.53 7.66
CA LYS A 42 8.93 -13.15 6.76
C LYS A 42 8.14 -12.08 6.00
N ALA A 43 7.64 -11.06 6.69
CA ALA A 43 6.96 -9.93 6.05
C ALA A 43 7.86 -9.21 5.03
N ALA A 44 9.12 -8.96 5.37
CA ALA A 44 10.09 -8.37 4.46
C ALA A 44 10.36 -9.25 3.23
N GLN A 45 10.45 -10.57 3.40
CA GLN A 45 10.60 -11.50 2.30
C GLN A 45 9.38 -11.51 1.38
N HIS A 46 8.17 -11.54 1.93
CA HIS A 46 6.94 -11.48 1.13
C HIS A 46 6.85 -10.16 0.33
N LEU A 47 7.24 -9.02 0.92
CA LEU A 47 7.32 -7.78 0.17
C LEU A 47 8.36 -7.87 -0.94
N SER A 48 9.56 -8.38 -0.66
CA SER A 48 10.60 -8.61 -1.67
C SER A 48 10.11 -9.47 -2.83
N GLU A 49 9.48 -10.60 -2.55
CA GLU A 49 8.90 -11.49 -3.56
C GLU A 49 7.80 -10.81 -4.37
N SER A 50 6.91 -10.04 -3.72
CA SER A 50 5.83 -9.32 -4.37
C SER A 50 6.32 -8.33 -5.42
N ILE A 51 7.50 -7.72 -5.21
CA ILE A 51 8.12 -6.75 -6.13
C ILE A 51 8.54 -7.40 -7.44
N THR A 52 8.85 -8.70 -7.44
CA THR A 52 9.28 -9.40 -8.66
C THR A 52 8.20 -9.50 -9.72
N PHE A 53 6.93 -9.38 -9.34
CA PHE A 53 5.82 -9.30 -10.29
C PHE A 53 5.73 -7.89 -10.89
N LYS A 54 5.90 -7.79 -12.19
CA LYS A 54 5.87 -6.51 -12.94
C LYS A 54 4.42 -6.09 -13.22
N THR A 55 3.64 -5.88 -12.18
CA THR A 55 2.23 -5.50 -12.26
C THR A 55 2.04 -4.06 -12.74
N VAL A 56 2.59 -3.74 -13.90
CA VAL A 56 2.55 -2.39 -14.47
C VAL A 56 1.17 -2.11 -15.07
N SER A 57 0.50 -1.07 -14.55
CA SER A 57 -0.74 -0.55 -15.12
C SER A 57 -0.43 0.36 -16.29
N ASN A 58 -0.99 0.05 -17.45
CA ASN A 58 -0.90 0.84 -18.67
C ASN A 58 -2.28 1.39 -19.05
N GLN A 59 -2.32 2.63 -19.56
CA GLN A 59 -3.57 3.22 -20.08
C GLN A 59 -4.01 2.57 -21.39
N SER A 60 -3.07 2.04 -22.16
CA SER A 60 -3.34 1.33 -23.42
C SER A 60 -3.76 -0.12 -23.16
N GLN A 61 -4.86 -0.53 -23.77
CA GLN A 61 -5.32 -1.93 -23.74
C GLN A 61 -4.35 -2.88 -24.45
N ALA A 62 -3.55 -2.37 -25.39
CA ALA A 62 -2.57 -3.16 -26.15
C ALA A 62 -1.35 -3.57 -25.31
N ASP A 63 -1.07 -2.84 -24.23
CA ASP A 63 0.10 -3.05 -23.36
C ASP A 63 -0.27 -3.78 -22.07
N LYS A 64 -1.41 -4.48 -22.02
CA LYS A 64 -1.83 -5.22 -20.83
C LYS A 64 -0.85 -6.34 -20.49
N ASN A 65 -0.45 -6.35 -19.23
CA ASN A 65 0.42 -7.38 -18.67
C ASN A 65 -0.37 -8.35 -17.77
N ASP A 66 -1.42 -8.96 -18.34
CA ASP A 66 -2.36 -9.81 -17.58
C ASP A 66 -1.67 -11.00 -16.90
N ALA A 67 -0.56 -11.49 -17.44
CA ALA A 67 0.19 -12.62 -16.88
C ALA A 67 0.83 -12.26 -15.53
N GLU A 68 1.41 -11.07 -15.40
CA GLU A 68 2.02 -10.60 -14.15
C GLU A 68 0.98 -10.37 -13.05
N PHE A 69 -0.18 -9.82 -13.42
CA PHE A 69 -1.30 -9.66 -12.49
C PHE A 69 -1.86 -11.00 -12.03
N THR A 70 -2.06 -11.94 -12.96
CA THR A 70 -2.51 -13.29 -12.64
C THR A 70 -1.51 -14.03 -11.77
N GLY A 71 -0.21 -13.90 -12.08
CA GLY A 71 0.87 -14.46 -11.29
C GLY A 71 0.89 -13.92 -9.86
N PHE A 72 0.75 -12.60 -9.69
CA PHE A 72 0.67 -11.97 -8.37
C PHE A 72 -0.54 -12.47 -7.57
N ILE A 73 -1.73 -12.54 -8.18
CA ILE A 73 -2.94 -13.04 -7.53
C ILE A 73 -2.75 -14.50 -7.08
N GLN A 74 -2.15 -15.33 -7.92
CA GLN A 74 -1.87 -16.73 -7.55
C GLN A 74 -0.85 -16.80 -6.42
N TRP A 75 0.22 -16.02 -6.48
CA TRP A 75 1.22 -15.94 -5.43
C TRP A 75 0.59 -15.51 -4.09
N VAL A 76 -0.31 -14.52 -4.07
CA VAL A 76 -1.05 -14.13 -2.84
C VAL A 76 -1.84 -15.32 -2.28
N LYS A 77 -2.53 -16.08 -3.13
CA LYS A 77 -3.29 -17.26 -2.69
C LYS A 77 -2.40 -18.33 -2.06
N ASP A 78 -1.24 -18.58 -2.64
CA ASP A 78 -0.31 -19.61 -2.19
C ASP A 78 0.44 -19.18 -0.92
N THR A 79 0.79 -17.90 -0.82
CA THR A 79 1.56 -17.34 0.29
C THR A 79 0.70 -17.12 1.54
N TYR A 80 -0.60 -16.80 1.35
CA TYR A 80 -1.55 -16.50 2.44
C TYR A 80 -2.72 -17.49 2.50
N PRO A 81 -2.47 -18.81 2.70
CA PRO A 81 -3.52 -19.82 2.68
C PRO A 81 -4.55 -19.62 3.81
N SER A 82 -4.15 -19.09 4.97
CA SER A 82 -5.07 -18.79 6.07
C SER A 82 -6.09 -17.72 5.69
N VAL A 83 -5.66 -16.67 5.00
CA VAL A 83 -6.54 -15.61 4.49
C VAL A 83 -7.55 -16.20 3.50
N ASN A 84 -7.07 -16.99 2.54
CA ASN A 84 -7.94 -17.60 1.52
C ASN A 84 -8.91 -18.64 2.08
N SER A 85 -8.59 -19.29 3.19
CA SER A 85 -9.45 -20.30 3.82
C SER A 85 -10.48 -19.70 4.79
N LYS A 86 -10.19 -18.55 5.39
CA LYS A 86 -11.01 -17.92 6.43
C LYS A 86 -11.89 -16.79 5.92
N LEU A 87 -11.47 -16.09 4.87
CA LEU A 87 -12.17 -14.95 4.30
C LEU A 87 -12.83 -15.33 2.97
N GLU A 88 -13.96 -14.72 2.67
CA GLU A 88 -14.61 -14.83 1.37
C GLU A 88 -13.87 -13.97 0.34
N LEU A 89 -13.28 -14.59 -0.69
CA LEU A 89 -12.64 -13.87 -1.79
C LEU A 89 -13.61 -13.63 -2.93
N ILE A 90 -13.84 -12.38 -3.25
CA ILE A 90 -14.64 -11.93 -4.40
C ILE A 90 -13.69 -11.26 -5.41
N MET A 91 -13.70 -11.72 -6.64
CA MET A 91 -12.85 -11.18 -7.71
C MET A 91 -13.62 -10.22 -8.61
N PHE A 92 -13.07 -9.03 -8.82
CA PHE A 92 -13.55 -8.07 -9.82
C PHE A 92 -12.41 -7.83 -10.83
N ASN A 93 -12.41 -8.57 -11.93
CA ASN A 93 -11.26 -8.62 -12.85
C ASN A 93 -9.98 -9.01 -12.08
N GLN A 94 -9.04 -8.09 -11.94
CA GLN A 94 -7.79 -8.28 -11.23
C GLN A 94 -7.85 -7.74 -9.77
N THR A 95 -8.99 -7.20 -9.31
CA THR A 95 -9.14 -6.71 -7.94
C THR A 95 -9.60 -7.84 -7.03
N MET A 96 -8.84 -8.07 -5.95
CA MET A 96 -9.18 -9.03 -4.89
C MET A 96 -9.93 -8.30 -3.76
N LEU A 97 -11.18 -8.67 -3.51
CA LEU A 97 -11.94 -8.21 -2.34
C LEU A 97 -12.10 -9.37 -1.37
N TYR A 98 -11.41 -9.29 -0.23
CA TYR A 98 -11.56 -10.22 0.87
C TYR A 98 -12.58 -9.71 1.88
N LYS A 99 -13.60 -10.49 2.16
CA LYS A 99 -14.60 -10.17 3.16
C LYS A 99 -14.41 -11.03 4.40
N TRP A 100 -14.16 -10.38 5.52
CA TRP A 100 -14.11 -10.99 6.83
C TRP A 100 -15.39 -10.62 7.59
N GLN A 101 -16.25 -11.61 7.84
CA GLN A 101 -17.48 -11.39 8.57
C GLN A 101 -17.17 -11.18 10.06
N GLY A 102 -17.53 -10.01 10.58
CA GLY A 102 -17.39 -9.71 12.01
C GLY A 102 -18.41 -10.50 12.87
N SER A 103 -18.12 -10.61 14.16
CA SER A 103 -18.99 -11.26 15.14
C SER A 103 -20.24 -10.42 15.47
N ASP A 104 -20.14 -9.09 15.44
CA ASP A 104 -21.26 -8.17 15.65
C ASP A 104 -21.71 -7.53 14.33
N GLN A 105 -22.83 -8.00 13.81
CA GLN A 105 -23.40 -7.53 12.55
C GLN A 105 -24.10 -6.17 12.65
N SER A 106 -24.27 -5.62 13.85
CA SER A 106 -24.84 -4.27 14.04
C SER A 106 -23.80 -3.16 13.74
N LEU A 107 -22.53 -3.50 13.77
CA LEU A 107 -21.46 -2.58 13.48
C LEU A 107 -21.29 -2.36 11.97
N LYS A 108 -20.88 -1.14 11.61
CA LYS A 108 -20.56 -0.83 10.22
C LYS A 108 -19.26 -1.52 9.81
N PRO A 109 -19.16 -1.97 8.54
CA PRO A 109 -17.92 -2.54 8.04
C PRO A 109 -16.80 -1.50 7.98
N ILE A 110 -15.57 -1.97 8.15
CA ILE A 110 -14.35 -1.20 7.90
C ILE A 110 -13.79 -1.68 6.56
N LEU A 111 -13.42 -0.76 5.70
CA LEU A 111 -12.73 -1.05 4.43
C LEU A 111 -11.26 -0.65 4.57
N VAL A 112 -10.36 -1.62 4.40
CA VAL A 112 -8.91 -1.40 4.31
C VAL A 112 -8.49 -1.69 2.88
N THR A 113 -7.72 -0.79 2.27
CA THR A 113 -7.35 -0.89 0.86
C THR A 113 -5.87 -0.66 0.65
N GLY A 114 -5.31 -1.31 -0.36
CA GLY A 114 -4.01 -1.06 -0.93
C GLY A 114 -4.04 -1.39 -2.42
N HIS A 115 -3.04 -0.98 -3.19
CA HIS A 115 -2.92 -1.34 -4.59
C HIS A 115 -1.61 -2.05 -4.89
N TYR A 116 -1.64 -3.02 -5.77
CA TYR A 116 -0.46 -3.81 -6.15
C TYR A 116 0.02 -3.56 -7.57
N ASP A 117 -0.71 -2.74 -8.32
CA ASP A 117 -0.22 -2.23 -9.58
C ASP A 117 0.85 -1.14 -9.35
N VAL A 118 1.71 -0.98 -10.33
CA VAL A 118 2.82 -0.04 -10.27
C VAL A 118 2.94 0.75 -11.55
N VAL A 119 3.50 1.96 -11.45
CA VAL A 119 3.87 2.73 -12.63
C VAL A 119 5.10 2.11 -13.30
N PRO A 120 5.24 2.24 -14.64
CA PRO A 120 6.39 1.69 -15.35
C PRO A 120 7.72 2.31 -14.90
N VAL A 121 8.80 1.57 -15.07
CA VAL A 121 10.15 2.14 -15.10
C VAL A 121 10.32 2.87 -16.43
N ILE A 122 10.85 4.08 -16.39
CA ILE A 122 11.08 4.86 -17.61
C ILE A 122 12.11 4.14 -18.48
N PRO A 123 11.79 3.77 -19.73
CA PRO A 123 12.72 3.09 -20.62
C PRO A 123 14.04 3.84 -20.75
N GLY A 124 15.18 3.13 -20.60
CA GLY A 124 16.52 3.70 -20.63
C GLY A 124 16.95 4.39 -19.33
N SER A 125 16.24 4.16 -18.23
CA SER A 125 16.62 4.63 -16.90
C SER A 125 16.95 3.48 -15.93
N GLU A 126 16.98 2.25 -16.41
CA GLU A 126 17.15 1.04 -15.60
C GLU A 126 18.53 1.04 -14.90
N ASP A 127 19.56 1.55 -15.57
CA ASP A 127 20.91 1.69 -15.09
C ASP A 127 21.11 2.81 -14.04
N LYS A 128 20.09 3.68 -13.87
CA LYS A 128 20.10 4.72 -12.83
C LYS A 128 19.55 4.23 -11.49
N TRP A 129 19.02 3.02 -11.46
CA TRP A 129 18.59 2.39 -10.22
C TRP A 129 19.82 1.79 -9.51
N GLU A 130 19.93 2.04 -8.21
CA GLU A 130 21.00 1.45 -7.39
C GLU A 130 20.93 -0.08 -7.35
N HIS A 131 19.70 -0.59 -7.38
CA HIS A 131 19.38 -2.02 -7.53
C HIS A 131 18.31 -2.19 -8.59
N PRO A 132 18.29 -3.29 -9.35
CA PRO A 132 17.30 -3.51 -10.40
C PRO A 132 15.86 -3.38 -9.88
N PRO A 133 15.00 -2.63 -10.58
CA PRO A 133 13.70 -2.19 -10.03
C PRO A 133 12.70 -3.31 -9.74
N TYR A 134 12.88 -4.50 -10.28
CA TYR A 134 11.97 -5.63 -10.08
C TYR A 134 12.64 -6.87 -9.47
N GLU A 135 13.78 -6.71 -8.81
CA GLU A 135 14.43 -7.83 -8.09
C GLU A 135 13.95 -7.97 -6.64
N GLY A 136 13.32 -6.95 -6.06
CA GLY A 136 12.90 -6.97 -4.67
C GLY A 136 14.06 -7.13 -3.68
N LYS A 137 15.23 -6.59 -4.00
CA LYS A 137 16.48 -6.85 -3.28
C LYS A 137 16.41 -6.31 -1.85
N ILE A 138 16.85 -7.12 -0.89
CA ILE A 138 16.98 -6.70 0.51
C ILE A 138 18.47 -6.48 0.79
N VAL A 139 18.86 -5.23 1.07
CA VAL A 139 20.24 -4.82 1.37
C VAL A 139 20.23 -3.91 2.58
N ASP A 140 21.04 -4.22 3.58
CA ASP A 140 21.21 -3.44 4.80
C ASP A 140 19.88 -3.07 5.50
N GLY A 141 18.92 -3.99 5.47
CA GLY A 141 17.60 -3.81 6.09
C GLY A 141 16.61 -2.98 5.26
N VAL A 142 16.98 -2.60 4.04
CA VAL A 142 16.13 -1.85 3.09
C VAL A 142 15.69 -2.77 1.96
N ILE A 143 14.40 -2.71 1.61
CA ILE A 143 13.82 -3.43 0.47
C ILE A 143 13.77 -2.49 -0.72
N TRP A 144 14.49 -2.85 -1.77
CA TRP A 144 14.64 -2.05 -2.98
C TRP A 144 13.76 -2.56 -4.11
N GLY A 145 13.03 -1.65 -4.75
CA GLY A 145 12.32 -1.98 -5.98
C GLY A 145 11.12 -1.11 -6.29
N ARG A 146 10.61 -1.23 -7.52
CA ARG A 146 9.40 -0.56 -7.97
C ARG A 146 8.19 -1.14 -7.22
N GLY A 147 7.42 -0.26 -6.57
CA GLY A 147 6.27 -0.66 -5.77
C GLY A 147 6.61 -1.01 -4.31
N ALA A 148 7.88 -0.99 -3.89
CA ALA A 148 8.25 -1.26 -2.51
C ALA A 148 7.56 -0.31 -1.52
N LEU A 149 7.42 0.97 -1.87
CA LEU A 149 6.75 1.98 -1.05
C LEU A 149 5.31 2.25 -1.52
N ASP A 150 5.09 2.31 -2.82
CA ASP A 150 3.81 2.70 -3.44
C ASP A 150 3.31 1.59 -4.39
N ASP A 151 2.41 0.66 -3.95
CA ASP A 151 1.89 0.50 -2.59
C ASP A 151 1.85 -0.99 -2.20
N LYS A 152 2.77 -1.81 -2.76
CA LYS A 152 2.87 -3.23 -2.40
C LYS A 152 3.16 -3.43 -0.91
N SER A 153 3.88 -2.50 -0.26
CA SER A 153 4.08 -2.53 1.19
C SER A 153 2.76 -2.45 1.96
N GLY A 154 1.82 -1.61 1.51
CA GLY A 154 0.48 -1.52 2.07
C GLY A 154 -0.29 -2.83 1.91
N VAL A 155 -0.28 -3.40 0.70
CA VAL A 155 -0.95 -4.69 0.41
C VAL A 155 -0.38 -5.83 1.27
N ILE A 156 0.95 -5.97 1.31
CA ILE A 156 1.60 -7.01 2.12
C ILE A 156 1.35 -6.77 3.61
N GLY A 157 1.44 -5.52 4.07
CA GLY A 157 1.11 -5.17 5.46
C GLY A 157 -0.31 -5.57 5.87
N ILE A 158 -1.30 -5.35 5.00
CA ILE A 158 -2.68 -5.78 5.23
C ILE A 158 -2.78 -7.31 5.31
N LEU A 159 -2.13 -8.04 4.41
CA LEU A 159 -2.17 -9.49 4.37
C LEU A 159 -1.45 -10.13 5.58
N GLU A 160 -0.30 -9.59 5.99
CA GLU A 160 0.42 -10.01 7.19
C GLU A 160 -0.41 -9.75 8.46
N ALA A 161 -0.96 -8.55 8.60
CA ALA A 161 -1.82 -8.20 9.72
C ALA A 161 -3.06 -9.10 9.80
N THR A 162 -3.70 -9.37 8.64
CA THR A 162 -4.84 -10.27 8.57
C THR A 162 -4.47 -11.69 8.96
N THR A 163 -3.32 -12.18 8.48
CA THR A 163 -2.80 -13.51 8.84
C THR A 163 -2.54 -13.62 10.34
N PHE A 164 -1.92 -12.61 10.93
CA PHE A 164 -1.68 -12.53 12.36
C PHE A 164 -3.00 -12.56 13.16
N LEU A 165 -3.96 -11.72 12.80
CA LEU A 165 -5.26 -11.68 13.47
C LEU A 165 -6.04 -12.99 13.37
N ILE A 166 -5.96 -13.71 12.23
CA ILE A 166 -6.56 -15.04 12.09
C ILE A 166 -5.91 -16.07 13.04
N ALA A 167 -4.62 -15.95 13.29
CA ALA A 167 -3.90 -16.86 14.18
C ALA A 167 -4.19 -16.59 15.67
N GLU A 168 -4.45 -15.36 16.04
CA GLU A 168 -4.78 -14.97 17.41
C GLU A 168 -6.24 -15.28 17.80
N GLY A 169 -7.17 -15.45 16.83
CA GLY A 169 -8.59 -15.80 17.03
C GLY A 169 -9.48 -14.58 16.96
#